data_8d5fbc2c79f9d835e304fd3cb6016f2a
#
_entry.id   8d5fbc2c79f9d835e304fd3cb6016f2a
#
_cell.length_a   1.000
_cell.length_b   1.000
_cell.length_c   1.000
_cell.angle_alpha   90.00
_cell.angle_beta   90.00
_cell.angle_gamma   90.00
#
_symmetry.space_group_name_H-M   'P 1'
#
loop_
_entity.id
_entity.type
_entity.pdbx_description
1 polymer ?
#
loop_
_entity_poly.entity_id
_entity_poly.type
_entity_poly.pdbx_seq_one_letter_code
_entity_poly.pdbx_strand_id
1 'polypeptide(L)'
;AESEEYRALVDELWGELTTVSQIRKVGKGKIYENIPLSEVLKYENIRPDIAIKSGNTAKDKVYFVHRRLSDADVYFLNNHSDRAFHDTVRLRTDARQAEYWDAVTGQRYMIPVKASGEKGMLLNLTLAPRESGFIVTSNNQATGLLPIIADVQETITPIEGSWNVYFDPRWGGPGKVVFDELIDWTVHADTGIRYYSGTAVYHKELNLAI
;
A
#
# COMPACT_ATOMS: atom_id res chain seq x y z
N ALA A 1 -31.21 23.28 29.30
CA ALA A 1 -32.38 22.41 29.18
C ALA A 1 -32.54 22.04 27.72
N GLU A 2 -32.54 20.76 27.40
CA GLU A 2 -32.87 20.29 26.05
C GLU A 2 -34.31 20.67 25.73
N SER A 3 -34.55 21.16 24.50
CA SER A 3 -35.87 21.53 24.06
C SER A 3 -36.77 20.29 23.93
N GLU A 4 -38.05 20.39 24.18
CA GLU A 4 -39.03 19.29 23.95
C GLU A 4 -38.99 18.82 22.50
N GLU A 5 -38.78 19.75 21.56
CA GLU A 5 -38.64 19.45 20.14
C GLU A 5 -37.41 18.55 19.85
N TYR A 6 -36.28 18.79 20.52
CA TYR A 6 -35.08 17.93 20.38
C TYR A 6 -35.36 16.51 20.87
N ARG A 7 -36.01 16.37 22.03
CA ARG A 7 -36.37 15.05 22.58
C ARG A 7 -37.33 14.30 21.66
N ALA A 8 -38.34 14.97 21.15
CA ALA A 8 -39.29 14.38 20.21
C ALA A 8 -38.58 13.85 18.94
N LEU A 9 -37.61 14.63 18.39
CA LEU A 9 -36.82 14.19 17.24
C LEU A 9 -35.90 13.00 17.57
N VAL A 10 -35.30 13.00 18.78
CA VAL A 10 -34.48 11.87 19.24
C VAL A 10 -35.32 10.62 19.37
N ASP A 11 -36.52 10.70 19.98
CA ASP A 11 -37.43 9.59 20.14
C ASP A 11 -37.95 9.07 18.81
N GLU A 12 -38.26 9.98 17.86
CA GLU A 12 -38.67 9.60 16.51
C GLU A 12 -37.56 8.84 15.76
N LEU A 13 -36.32 9.35 15.82
CA LEU A 13 -35.18 8.76 15.10
C LEU A 13 -34.65 7.52 15.81
N TRP A 14 -34.37 7.59 17.08
CA TRP A 14 -33.69 6.51 17.80
C TRP A 14 -34.64 5.58 18.56
N GLY A 15 -35.83 6.08 18.96
CA GLY A 15 -36.77 5.32 19.79
C GLY A 15 -36.21 4.89 21.12
N GLU A 16 -36.77 3.83 21.70
CA GLU A 16 -36.22 3.25 22.92
C GLU A 16 -34.98 2.44 22.63
N LEU A 17 -33.93 2.64 23.45
CA LEU A 17 -32.70 1.85 23.36
C LEU A 17 -33.00 0.36 23.60
N THR A 18 -32.57 -0.46 22.68
CA THR A 18 -32.74 -1.92 22.77
C THR A 18 -31.38 -2.63 22.78
N THR A 19 -31.32 -3.80 23.40
CA THR A 19 -30.16 -4.70 23.30
C THR A 19 -30.31 -5.73 22.19
N VAL A 20 -31.46 -5.75 21.51
CA VAL A 20 -31.74 -6.68 20.43
C VAL A 20 -31.26 -6.10 19.11
N SER A 21 -30.63 -6.94 18.29
CA SER A 21 -30.26 -6.56 16.93
C SER A 21 -31.53 -6.38 16.08
N GLN A 22 -31.73 -5.18 15.55
CA GLN A 22 -32.90 -4.89 14.71
C GLN A 22 -32.58 -3.85 13.63
N ILE A 23 -33.42 -3.88 12.59
CA ILE A 23 -33.41 -2.91 11.51
C ILE A 23 -34.76 -2.19 11.52
N ARG A 24 -34.70 -0.88 11.71
CA ARG A 24 -35.90 -0.04 11.75
C ARG A 24 -35.91 0.94 10.59
N LYS A 25 -37.03 1.07 9.91
CA LYS A 25 -37.21 2.03 8.84
C LYS A 25 -37.72 3.34 9.43
N VAL A 26 -37.05 4.44 9.16
CA VAL A 26 -37.42 5.78 9.59
C VAL A 26 -37.43 6.69 8.36
N GLY A 27 -38.58 7.18 7.98
CA GLY A 27 -38.73 7.94 6.74
C GLY A 27 -38.24 7.16 5.51
N LYS A 28 -37.23 7.76 4.80
CA LYS A 28 -36.57 7.13 3.65
C LYS A 28 -35.31 6.36 4.04
N GLY A 29 -34.86 6.45 5.31
CA GLY A 29 -33.66 5.83 5.83
C GLY A 29 -33.93 4.54 6.61
N LYS A 30 -32.84 3.95 7.08
CA LYS A 30 -32.83 2.78 7.97
C LYS A 30 -31.89 3.04 9.14
N ILE A 31 -32.28 2.58 10.32
CA ILE A 31 -31.48 2.55 11.52
C ILE A 31 -31.15 1.09 11.83
N TYR A 32 -29.88 0.82 12.03
CA TYR A 32 -29.34 -0.50 12.36
C TYR A 32 -28.89 -0.47 13.81
N GLU A 33 -29.58 -1.20 14.68
CA GLU A 33 -29.31 -1.23 16.11
C GLU A 33 -28.65 -2.54 16.49
N ASN A 34 -27.54 -2.48 17.24
CA ASN A 34 -26.77 -3.63 17.68
C ASN A 34 -26.36 -4.61 16.56
N ILE A 35 -26.17 -4.09 15.32
CA ILE A 35 -25.70 -4.85 14.17
C ILE A 35 -24.31 -4.36 13.83
N PRO A 36 -23.27 -5.24 13.76
CA PRO A 36 -21.93 -4.86 13.33
C PRO A 36 -21.93 -4.20 11.96
N LEU A 37 -21.14 -3.14 11.78
CA LEU A 37 -21.06 -2.40 10.52
C LEU A 37 -20.79 -3.32 9.32
N SER A 38 -19.95 -4.34 9.48
CA SER A 38 -19.65 -5.32 8.44
C SER A 38 -20.89 -6.08 7.95
N GLU A 39 -21.87 -6.31 8.85
CA GLU A 39 -23.14 -6.96 8.50
C GLU A 39 -24.10 -5.97 7.88
N VAL A 40 -24.13 -4.73 8.36
CA VAL A 40 -24.90 -3.65 7.74
C VAL A 40 -24.49 -3.46 6.28
N LEU A 41 -23.17 -3.39 6.02
CA LEU A 41 -22.65 -3.26 4.66
C LEU A 41 -23.03 -4.43 3.75
N LYS A 42 -23.01 -5.66 4.29
CA LYS A 42 -23.48 -6.84 3.56
C LYS A 42 -24.98 -6.78 3.27
N TYR A 43 -25.77 -6.38 4.28
CA TYR A 43 -27.21 -6.24 4.14
C TYR A 43 -27.60 -5.20 3.08
N GLU A 44 -26.87 -4.08 3.05
CA GLU A 44 -27.05 -3.03 2.03
C GLU A 44 -26.36 -3.36 0.70
N ASN A 45 -25.78 -4.55 0.57
CA ASN A 45 -25.06 -4.99 -0.63
C ASN A 45 -23.92 -4.04 -1.03
N ILE A 46 -23.31 -3.38 -0.04
CA ILE A 46 -22.15 -2.51 -0.22
C ILE A 46 -20.90 -3.37 -0.20
N ARG A 47 -20.20 -3.44 -1.31
CA ARG A 47 -18.97 -4.21 -1.44
C ARG A 47 -17.77 -3.39 -0.99
N PRO A 48 -16.73 -4.03 -0.43
CA PRO A 48 -15.48 -3.35 -0.13
C PRO A 48 -14.80 -2.84 -1.41
N ASP A 49 -14.03 -1.78 -1.29
CA ASP A 49 -13.25 -1.22 -2.42
C ASP A 49 -12.21 -2.22 -2.93
N ILE A 50 -11.59 -2.97 -2.01
CA ILE A 50 -10.68 -4.07 -2.30
C ILE A 50 -11.09 -5.29 -1.48
N ALA A 51 -11.17 -6.44 -2.13
CA ALA A 51 -11.31 -7.72 -1.46
C ALA A 51 -10.14 -8.63 -1.85
N ILE A 52 -9.45 -9.18 -0.87
CA ILE A 52 -8.34 -10.11 -1.03
C ILE A 52 -8.85 -11.54 -0.94
N LYS A 53 -8.47 -12.39 -1.87
CA LYS A 53 -9.01 -13.76 -1.97
C LYS A 53 -8.69 -14.62 -0.76
N SER A 54 -7.50 -14.53 -0.19
CA SER A 54 -7.12 -15.23 1.04
C SER A 54 -7.93 -14.79 2.26
N GLY A 55 -8.64 -13.67 2.16
CA GLY A 55 -9.49 -13.13 3.23
C GLY A 55 -8.74 -12.53 4.41
N ASN A 56 -7.43 -12.39 4.33
CA ASN A 56 -6.60 -12.10 5.50
C ASN A 56 -5.78 -10.82 5.39
N THR A 57 -6.45 -9.68 5.15
CA THR A 57 -5.81 -8.35 5.12
C THR A 57 -5.05 -8.01 6.42
N ALA A 58 -5.53 -8.50 7.57
CA ALA A 58 -4.90 -8.21 8.86
C ALA A 58 -3.55 -8.92 9.05
N LYS A 59 -3.36 -10.13 8.46
CA LYS A 59 -2.07 -10.83 8.50
C LYS A 59 -1.08 -10.26 7.50
N ASP A 60 -1.56 -9.83 6.34
CA ASP A 60 -0.69 -9.41 5.24
C ASP A 60 -0.28 -7.94 5.37
N LYS A 61 -0.91 -7.19 6.29
CA LYS A 61 -0.60 -5.77 6.53
C LYS A 61 -0.57 -4.92 5.25
N VAL A 62 -1.42 -5.23 4.29
CA VAL A 62 -1.60 -4.42 3.10
C VAL A 62 -2.67 -3.37 3.38
N TYR A 63 -2.28 -2.12 3.35
CA TYR A 63 -3.16 -0.98 3.51
C TYR A 63 -3.45 -0.36 2.15
N PHE A 64 -4.61 0.28 2.03
CA PHE A 64 -4.97 0.95 0.79
C PHE A 64 -5.77 2.23 1.02
N VAL A 65 -5.71 3.10 0.02
CA VAL A 65 -6.60 4.26 -0.13
C VAL A 65 -7.18 4.22 -1.54
N HIS A 66 -8.49 4.37 -1.65
CA HIS A 66 -9.18 4.44 -2.94
C HIS A 66 -9.64 5.86 -3.23
N ARG A 67 -9.42 6.32 -4.46
CA ARG A 67 -9.92 7.57 -5.01
C ARG A 67 -10.62 7.30 -6.33
N ARG A 68 -11.87 7.76 -6.45
CA ARG A 68 -12.62 7.75 -7.70
C ARG A 68 -12.47 9.10 -8.38
N LEU A 69 -12.01 9.08 -9.63
CA LEU A 69 -11.94 10.20 -10.52
C LEU A 69 -13.07 10.13 -11.56
N SER A 70 -13.16 11.11 -12.45
CA SER A 70 -14.20 11.13 -13.50
C SER A 70 -14.03 10.00 -14.53
N ASP A 71 -12.80 9.54 -14.76
CA ASP A 71 -12.43 8.60 -15.83
C ASP A 71 -11.56 7.43 -15.36
N ALA A 72 -11.25 7.37 -14.07
CA ALA A 72 -10.40 6.35 -13.47
C ALA A 72 -10.73 6.10 -11.99
N ASP A 73 -10.41 4.91 -11.51
CA ASP A 73 -10.27 4.64 -10.08
C ASP A 73 -8.78 4.45 -9.77
N VAL A 74 -8.32 5.09 -8.70
CA VAL A 74 -6.92 5.04 -8.23
C VAL A 74 -6.87 4.39 -6.86
N TYR A 75 -6.13 3.30 -6.75
CA TYR A 75 -5.88 2.58 -5.51
C TYR A 75 -4.41 2.72 -5.14
N PHE A 76 -4.10 3.51 -4.11
CA PHE A 76 -2.79 3.48 -3.50
C PHE A 76 -2.69 2.27 -2.58
N LEU A 77 -1.63 1.49 -2.70
CA LEU A 77 -1.40 0.27 -1.93
C LEU A 77 -0.06 0.36 -1.22
N ASN A 78 0.01 -0.17 -0.02
CA ASN A 78 1.22 -0.26 0.77
C ASN A 78 1.29 -1.62 1.46
N ASN A 79 2.35 -2.39 1.18
CA ASN A 79 2.68 -3.59 1.92
C ASN A 79 3.51 -3.21 3.15
N HIS A 80 2.87 -3.12 4.31
CA HIS A 80 3.50 -2.74 5.57
C HIS A 80 4.15 -3.92 6.31
N SER A 81 4.49 -4.99 5.60
CA SER A 81 5.17 -6.17 6.15
C SER A 81 6.58 -6.35 5.60
N ASP A 82 7.40 -7.16 6.29
CA ASP A 82 8.73 -7.56 5.84
C ASP A 82 8.69 -8.79 4.91
N ARG A 83 7.51 -9.15 4.43
CA ARG A 83 7.29 -10.27 3.50
C ARG A 83 6.63 -9.77 2.24
N ALA A 84 6.93 -10.40 1.11
CA ALA A 84 6.20 -10.15 -0.12
C ALA A 84 4.73 -10.53 0.04
N PHE A 85 3.86 -9.69 -0.48
CA PHE A 85 2.45 -9.98 -0.64
C PHE A 85 2.21 -10.53 -2.05
N HIS A 86 1.49 -11.63 -2.14
CA HIS A 86 1.09 -12.21 -3.41
C HIS A 86 -0.29 -12.82 -3.28
N ASP A 87 -1.30 -12.22 -3.90
CA ASP A 87 -2.66 -12.73 -3.89
C ASP A 87 -3.48 -12.25 -5.10
N THR A 88 -4.64 -12.87 -5.28
CA THR A 88 -5.66 -12.37 -6.19
C THR A 88 -6.55 -11.38 -5.46
N VAL A 89 -6.65 -10.17 -6.00
CA VAL A 89 -7.48 -9.10 -5.43
C VAL A 89 -8.64 -8.78 -6.36
N ARG A 90 -9.75 -8.38 -5.75
CA ARG A 90 -10.91 -7.82 -6.45
C ARG A 90 -11.03 -6.35 -6.13
N LEU A 91 -10.99 -5.52 -7.14
CA LEU A 91 -11.21 -4.07 -7.05
C LEU A 91 -12.67 -3.73 -7.39
N ARG A 92 -13.26 -2.80 -6.65
CA ARG A 92 -14.60 -2.28 -6.92
C ARG A 92 -14.53 -1.18 -7.99
N THR A 93 -14.49 -1.57 -9.23
CA THR A 93 -14.45 -0.68 -10.40
C THR A 93 -15.24 -1.29 -11.55
N ASP A 94 -15.73 -0.43 -12.44
CA ASP A 94 -16.36 -0.83 -13.69
C ASP A 94 -15.41 -0.76 -14.88
N ALA A 95 -14.16 -0.44 -14.64
CA ALA A 95 -13.10 -0.37 -15.62
C ALA A 95 -12.70 -1.75 -16.16
N ARG A 96 -12.08 -1.77 -17.34
CA ARG A 96 -11.66 -3.00 -18.02
C ARG A 96 -10.14 -3.16 -18.08
N GLN A 97 -9.39 -2.11 -17.80
CA GLN A 97 -7.93 -2.09 -17.85
C GLN A 97 -7.37 -1.68 -16.49
N ALA A 98 -6.20 -2.19 -16.17
CA ALA A 98 -5.46 -1.85 -14.96
C ALA A 98 -4.00 -1.61 -15.27
N GLU A 99 -3.45 -0.57 -14.68
CA GLU A 99 -2.04 -0.23 -14.71
C GLU A 99 -1.49 -0.27 -13.29
N TYR A 100 -0.24 -0.70 -13.15
CA TYR A 100 0.55 -0.47 -11.94
C TYR A 100 1.48 0.71 -12.17
N TRP A 101 1.43 1.68 -11.27
CA TRP A 101 2.32 2.83 -11.28
C TRP A 101 3.25 2.72 -10.09
N ASP A 102 4.52 2.54 -10.38
CA ASP A 102 5.56 2.50 -9.36
C ASP A 102 5.74 3.90 -8.76
N ALA A 103 5.53 4.01 -7.45
CA ALA A 103 5.59 5.29 -6.75
C ALA A 103 7.03 5.84 -6.61
N VAL A 104 8.05 5.00 -6.78
CA VAL A 104 9.47 5.36 -6.63
C VAL A 104 10.06 5.78 -7.97
N THR A 105 9.85 4.98 -9.01
CA THR A 105 10.46 5.20 -10.33
C THR A 105 9.58 6.02 -11.27
N GLY A 106 8.28 6.12 -10.98
CA GLY A 106 7.29 6.72 -11.88
C GLY A 106 6.99 5.88 -13.13
N GLN A 107 7.50 4.66 -13.20
CA GLN A 107 7.24 3.75 -14.30
C GLN A 107 5.82 3.20 -14.24
N ARG A 108 5.25 2.89 -15.40
CA ARG A 108 3.89 2.35 -15.51
C ARG A 108 3.90 1.03 -16.25
N TYR A 109 3.17 0.06 -15.70
CA TYR A 109 3.09 -1.30 -16.22
C TYR A 109 1.64 -1.70 -16.45
N MET A 110 1.36 -2.47 -17.49
CA MET A 110 0.05 -3.09 -17.69
C MET A 110 -0.14 -4.25 -16.73
N ILE A 111 -1.23 -4.29 -15.98
CA ILE A 111 -1.59 -5.47 -15.17
C ILE A 111 -2.56 -6.34 -15.95
N PRO A 112 -2.28 -7.65 -16.12
CA PRO A 112 -3.23 -8.59 -16.69
C PRO A 112 -4.49 -8.70 -15.83
N VAL A 113 -5.64 -8.36 -16.43
CA VAL A 113 -6.95 -8.48 -15.79
C VAL A 113 -7.49 -9.87 -16.03
N LYS A 114 -7.79 -10.63 -14.97
CA LYS A 114 -8.34 -11.99 -15.05
C LYS A 114 -9.84 -11.98 -15.39
N ALA A 115 -10.56 -11.03 -14.83
CA ALA A 115 -11.98 -10.84 -15.06
C ALA A 115 -12.40 -9.41 -14.72
N SER A 116 -13.34 -8.86 -15.46
CA SER A 116 -13.99 -7.58 -15.18
C SER A 116 -15.48 -7.67 -15.44
N GLY A 117 -16.29 -6.84 -14.79
CA GLY A 117 -17.75 -6.79 -14.94
C GLY A 117 -18.45 -6.31 -13.68
N GLU A 118 -19.75 -6.58 -13.56
CA GLU A 118 -20.59 -6.12 -12.46
C GLU A 118 -20.06 -6.44 -11.05
N LYS A 119 -19.25 -7.50 -10.91
CA LYS A 119 -18.64 -7.88 -9.63
C LYS A 119 -17.32 -7.15 -9.34
N GLY A 120 -16.89 -6.24 -10.21
CA GLY A 120 -15.61 -5.55 -10.16
C GLY A 120 -14.52 -6.27 -10.95
N MET A 121 -13.28 -5.79 -10.84
CA MET A 121 -12.11 -6.29 -11.55
C MET A 121 -11.32 -7.26 -10.70
N LEU A 122 -10.93 -8.40 -11.28
CA LEU A 122 -10.11 -9.43 -10.62
C LEU A 122 -8.73 -9.46 -11.27
N LEU A 123 -7.69 -9.32 -10.46
CA LEU A 123 -6.29 -9.37 -10.92
C LEU A 123 -5.38 -10.01 -9.87
N ASN A 124 -4.18 -10.43 -10.30
CA ASN A 124 -3.13 -10.80 -9.36
C ASN A 124 -2.35 -9.54 -8.96
N LEU A 125 -2.07 -9.44 -7.67
CA LEU A 125 -1.26 -8.36 -7.10
C LEU A 125 -0.07 -8.97 -6.39
N THR A 126 1.11 -8.48 -6.73
CA THR A 126 2.37 -8.77 -6.02
C THR A 126 2.94 -7.44 -5.54
N LEU A 127 3.33 -7.37 -4.28
CA LEU A 127 4.05 -6.25 -3.69
C LEU A 127 5.23 -6.82 -2.92
N ALA A 128 6.42 -6.32 -3.18
CA ALA A 128 7.61 -6.67 -2.41
C ALA A 128 7.47 -6.24 -0.93
N PRO A 129 8.35 -6.69 -0.02
CA PRO A 129 8.39 -6.18 1.34
C PRO A 129 8.51 -4.65 1.35
N ARG A 130 7.66 -3.98 2.13
CA ARG A 130 7.64 -2.51 2.29
C ARG A 130 7.34 -1.72 1.00
N GLU A 131 6.98 -2.38 -0.08
CA GLU A 131 6.62 -1.73 -1.33
C GLU A 131 5.31 -0.97 -1.24
N SER A 132 5.26 0.16 -1.94
CA SER A 132 4.03 0.90 -2.20
C SER A 132 3.93 1.31 -3.67
N GLY A 133 2.71 1.36 -4.17
CA GLY A 133 2.44 1.73 -5.56
C GLY A 133 0.96 2.03 -5.77
N PHE A 134 0.62 2.31 -7.00
CA PHE A 134 -0.76 2.61 -7.37
C PHE A 134 -1.27 1.57 -8.37
N ILE A 135 -2.51 1.15 -8.20
CA ILE A 135 -3.28 0.54 -9.28
C ILE A 135 -4.22 1.60 -9.82
N VAL A 136 -4.09 1.90 -11.10
CA VAL A 136 -4.98 2.83 -11.81
C VAL A 136 -5.82 2.02 -12.77
N THR A 137 -7.14 2.10 -12.63
CA THR A 137 -8.07 1.38 -13.50
C THR A 137 -8.86 2.35 -14.34
N SER A 138 -8.98 2.08 -15.64
CA SER A 138 -9.70 2.94 -16.58
C SER A 138 -10.27 2.13 -17.74
N ASN A 139 -11.11 2.78 -18.56
CA ASN A 139 -11.56 2.26 -19.86
C ASN A 139 -10.80 2.88 -21.03
N ASN A 140 -9.90 3.82 -20.76
CA ASN A 140 -9.10 4.50 -21.78
C ASN A 140 -7.94 3.59 -22.21
N GLN A 141 -7.60 3.61 -23.50
CA GLN A 141 -6.40 2.92 -23.98
C GLN A 141 -5.15 3.61 -23.43
N ALA A 142 -4.40 2.89 -22.64
CA ALA A 142 -3.13 3.37 -22.12
C ALA A 142 -2.05 3.27 -23.19
N THR A 143 -1.25 4.34 -23.33
CA THR A 143 -0.11 4.40 -24.24
C THR A 143 1.18 4.53 -23.45
N GLY A 144 2.28 3.98 -23.98
CA GLY A 144 3.61 4.10 -23.37
C GLY A 144 3.79 3.25 -22.10
N LEU A 145 3.03 2.18 -21.96
CA LEU A 145 3.18 1.23 -20.86
C LEU A 145 4.32 0.25 -21.14
N LEU A 146 5.05 -0.07 -20.07
CA LEU A 146 5.98 -1.18 -20.09
C LEU A 146 5.21 -2.49 -19.91
N PRO A 147 5.61 -3.59 -20.60
CA PRO A 147 5.07 -4.90 -20.28
C PRO A 147 5.43 -5.25 -18.82
N ILE A 148 4.54 -5.97 -18.12
CA ILE A 148 4.93 -6.57 -16.85
C ILE A 148 6.10 -7.50 -17.14
N ILE A 149 7.24 -7.20 -16.53
CA ILE A 149 8.35 -8.12 -16.50
C ILE A 149 7.92 -9.20 -15.50
N ALA A 150 7.43 -10.33 -16.05
CA ALA A 150 7.18 -11.51 -15.23
C ALA A 150 8.51 -11.90 -14.57
N ASP A 151 8.51 -12.02 -13.25
CA ASP A 151 9.59 -12.49 -12.39
C ASP A 151 10.98 -12.54 -13.09
N VAL A 152 11.66 -11.39 -13.11
CA VAL A 152 13.10 -11.43 -13.37
C VAL A 152 13.68 -12.20 -12.19
N GLN A 153 14.20 -13.40 -12.43
CA GLN A 153 15.03 -14.07 -11.44
C GLN A 153 16.27 -13.21 -11.21
N GLU A 154 16.19 -12.37 -10.20
CA GLU A 154 17.35 -11.59 -9.78
C GLU A 154 18.37 -12.55 -9.18
N THR A 155 19.50 -12.69 -9.84
CA THR A 155 20.65 -13.37 -9.24
C THR A 155 21.33 -12.38 -8.33
N ILE A 156 21.11 -12.52 -7.02
CA ILE A 156 21.78 -11.70 -6.02
C ILE A 156 23.17 -12.28 -5.79
N THR A 157 24.20 -11.54 -6.20
CA THR A 157 25.60 -11.90 -5.89
C THR A 157 26.09 -10.97 -4.77
N PRO A 158 26.56 -11.51 -3.64
CA PRO A 158 27.10 -10.70 -2.57
C PRO A 158 28.37 -9.97 -3.05
N ILE A 159 28.46 -8.70 -2.73
CA ILE A 159 29.65 -7.88 -3.01
C ILE A 159 30.60 -8.03 -1.83
N GLU A 160 31.59 -8.90 -1.99
CA GLU A 160 32.59 -9.18 -0.95
C GLU A 160 33.79 -8.22 -1.00
N GLY A 161 34.52 -8.11 0.11
CA GLY A 161 35.75 -7.35 0.24
C GLY A 161 35.54 -5.89 0.64
N SER A 162 36.63 -5.17 0.88
CA SER A 162 36.64 -3.85 1.49
C SER A 162 36.12 -2.74 0.56
N TRP A 163 35.68 -1.67 1.21
CA TRP A 163 35.16 -0.45 0.58
C TRP A 163 36.08 0.74 0.94
N ASN A 164 36.37 1.60 -0.03
CA ASN A 164 36.91 2.91 0.25
C ASN A 164 35.78 3.88 0.55
N VAL A 165 35.73 4.41 1.77
CA VAL A 165 34.68 5.33 2.21
C VAL A 165 35.35 6.69 2.50
N TYR A 166 34.74 7.74 1.92
CA TYR A 166 35.24 9.11 2.13
C TYR A 166 34.19 9.91 2.88
N PHE A 167 34.60 10.43 4.04
CA PHE A 167 33.85 11.36 4.87
C PHE A 167 34.41 12.77 4.70
N ASP A 168 33.59 13.77 4.45
CA ASP A 168 34.04 15.13 4.25
C ASP A 168 34.59 15.74 5.57
N PRO A 169 35.88 16.09 5.61
CA PRO A 169 36.51 16.67 6.82
C PRO A 169 35.87 18.00 7.25
N ARG A 170 35.27 18.75 6.34
CA ARG A 170 34.58 20.02 6.65
C ARG A 170 33.39 19.82 7.61
N TRP A 171 32.88 18.59 7.67
CA TRP A 171 31.79 18.19 8.56
C TRP A 171 32.26 17.32 9.74
N GLY A 172 33.57 17.35 10.02
CA GLY A 172 34.19 16.58 11.13
C GLY A 172 34.48 15.11 10.79
N GLY A 173 34.38 14.74 9.52
CA GLY A 173 34.69 13.37 9.08
C GLY A 173 36.21 13.10 9.02
N PRO A 174 36.66 11.84 9.14
CA PRO A 174 38.07 11.46 9.15
C PRO A 174 38.74 11.47 7.76
N GLY A 175 38.03 11.83 6.70
CA GLY A 175 38.50 11.72 5.32
C GLY A 175 38.30 10.31 4.76
N LYS A 176 39.34 9.76 4.12
CA LYS A 176 39.28 8.42 3.51
C LYS A 176 39.53 7.34 4.57
N VAL A 177 38.64 6.38 4.67
CA VAL A 177 38.72 5.21 5.54
C VAL A 177 38.41 3.95 4.73
N VAL A 178 39.02 2.83 5.07
CA VAL A 178 38.71 1.52 4.50
C VAL A 178 37.79 0.78 5.44
N PHE A 179 36.66 0.34 4.91
CA PHE A 179 35.69 -0.52 5.60
C PHE A 179 35.82 -1.94 5.04
N ASP A 180 36.19 -2.89 5.86
CA ASP A 180 36.27 -4.30 5.46
C ASP A 180 34.88 -4.89 5.19
N GLU A 181 33.89 -4.38 5.88
CA GLU A 181 32.47 -4.68 5.68
C GLU A 181 31.61 -3.43 5.89
N LEU A 182 30.42 -3.42 5.31
CA LEU A 182 29.47 -2.33 5.53
C LEU A 182 28.83 -2.47 6.91
N ILE A 183 29.09 -1.50 7.78
CA ILE A 183 28.55 -1.46 9.15
C ILE A 183 27.72 -0.19 9.37
N ASP A 184 26.87 -0.24 10.37
CA ASP A 184 26.19 0.95 10.88
C ASP A 184 27.21 1.88 11.55
N TRP A 185 27.28 3.13 11.14
CA TRP A 185 28.22 4.12 11.70
C TRP A 185 28.02 4.35 13.19
N THR A 186 26.80 4.19 13.70
CA THR A 186 26.49 4.42 15.12
C THR A 186 27.24 3.48 16.07
N VAL A 187 27.72 2.35 15.57
CA VAL A 187 28.51 1.37 16.32
C VAL A 187 30.03 1.42 15.99
N HIS A 188 30.45 2.34 15.11
CA HIS A 188 31.85 2.45 14.73
C HIS A 188 32.73 2.91 15.90
N ALA A 189 33.97 2.40 15.95
CA ALA A 189 34.93 2.74 17.03
C ALA A 189 35.40 4.21 16.97
N ASP A 190 35.61 4.73 15.76
CA ASP A 190 35.98 6.12 15.54
C ASP A 190 34.75 7.04 15.77
N THR A 191 34.90 7.99 16.70
CA THR A 191 33.86 8.94 17.06
C THR A 191 33.56 9.94 15.93
N GLY A 192 34.53 10.25 15.06
CA GLY A 192 34.35 11.08 13.88
C GLY A 192 33.43 10.43 12.83
N ILE A 193 33.37 9.08 12.82
CA ILE A 193 32.40 8.33 11.99
C ILE A 193 31.11 8.14 12.74
N ARG A 194 31.17 7.71 14.02
CA ARG A 194 30.00 7.42 14.84
C ARG A 194 28.98 8.56 14.90
N TYR A 195 29.45 9.77 14.98
CA TYR A 195 28.62 10.97 15.10
C TYR A 195 28.60 11.81 13.83
N TYR A 196 29.12 11.28 12.73
CA TYR A 196 29.13 12.00 11.47
C TYR A 196 27.72 12.29 10.98
N SER A 197 27.47 13.57 10.67
CA SER A 197 26.20 14.04 10.14
C SER A 197 26.43 14.70 8.79
N GLY A 198 26.52 13.89 7.74
CA GLY A 198 26.80 14.36 6.39
C GLY A 198 26.72 13.21 5.39
N THR A 199 27.12 13.47 4.17
CA THR A 199 27.19 12.47 3.11
C THR A 199 28.55 11.81 3.09
N ALA A 200 28.62 10.46 3.17
CA ALA A 200 29.81 9.70 2.86
C ALA A 200 29.72 9.06 1.48
N VAL A 201 30.84 9.04 0.77
CA VAL A 201 30.94 8.43 -0.56
C VAL A 201 31.64 7.09 -0.45
N TYR A 202 30.94 6.03 -0.85
CA TYR A 202 31.46 4.67 -0.91
C TYR A 202 31.96 4.37 -2.31
N HIS A 203 33.18 3.90 -2.42
CA HIS A 203 33.80 3.53 -3.69
C HIS A 203 34.37 2.12 -3.64
N LYS A 204 34.03 1.32 -4.65
CA LYS A 204 34.53 -0.03 -4.84
C LYS A 204 34.62 -0.37 -6.32
N GLU A 205 35.70 -1.02 -6.70
CA GLU A 205 35.85 -1.58 -8.03
C GLU A 205 35.31 -3.01 -8.06
N LEU A 206 34.43 -3.29 -9.02
CA LEU A 206 33.82 -4.60 -9.21
C LEU A 206 34.27 -5.18 -10.57
N ASN A 207 34.79 -6.41 -10.52
CA ASN A 207 35.04 -7.19 -11.72
C ASN A 207 33.83 -8.12 -11.95
N LEU A 208 32.92 -7.72 -12.82
CA LEU A 208 31.79 -8.54 -13.19
C LEU A 208 32.16 -9.36 -14.44
N ALA A 209 32.11 -10.68 -14.33
CA ALA A 209 32.11 -11.56 -15.49
C ALA A 209 30.70 -11.50 -16.09
N ILE A 210 30.56 -10.82 -17.24
CA ILE A 210 29.34 -10.72 -18.03
C ILE A 210 29.31 -11.89 -19.03
#